data_be457a3c5c39521f8d41fa65e57f17f1
#
_entry.id   be457a3c5c39521f8d41fa65e57f17f1
#
_cell.length_a   1.000
_cell.length_b   1.000
_cell.length_c   1.000
_cell.angle_alpha   90.00
_cell.angle_beta   90.00
_cell.angle_gamma   90.00
#
_symmetry.space_group_name_H-M   'P 1'
#
loop_
_entity.id
_entity.type
_entity.pdbx_description
1 polymer ?
#
loop_
_entity_poly.entity_id
_entity_poly.type
_entity_poly.pdbx_seq_one_letter_code
_entity_poly.pdbx_strand_id
1 'polypeptide(L)'
;GARRGFLDYFVIWLTRKFSNQKGRKIIAFYRDTKSAISLLLKSPRAMLLVFFESGLNLLCIYAIVPCLLLGLGVYDADWYSVMGRMIFLNMLLYFMPTPGGSGVAEGGFVLLFSNTVPAGTVGIIAVCWSLIEEDIPFLIGLYYTLTVFGRDFLNRQLTE
;
A
#
# COMPACT_ATOMS: atom_id res chain seq x y z
N GLY A 1 -18.67 -26.97 -21.00
CA GLY A 1 -17.63 -27.58 -20.20
C GLY A 1 -16.64 -26.57 -19.70
N ALA A 2 -16.83 -26.05 -18.48
CA ALA A 2 -15.86 -25.11 -17.87
C ALA A 2 -14.55 -25.88 -17.62
N ARG A 3 -13.46 -25.44 -18.26
CA ARG A 3 -12.11 -25.91 -17.92
C ARG A 3 -11.88 -25.63 -16.43
N ARG A 4 -11.93 -26.67 -15.60
CA ARG A 4 -11.50 -26.61 -14.21
C ARG A 4 -10.00 -26.33 -14.24
N GLY A 5 -9.61 -25.10 -13.85
CA GLY A 5 -8.21 -24.68 -13.84
C GLY A 5 -7.43 -25.41 -12.74
N PHE A 6 -6.12 -25.47 -12.88
CA PHE A 6 -5.19 -26.02 -11.89
C PHE A 6 -5.46 -25.50 -10.46
N LEU A 7 -5.89 -24.26 -10.34
CA LEU A 7 -6.28 -23.63 -9.08
C LEU A 7 -7.50 -24.28 -8.42
N ASP A 8 -8.50 -24.74 -9.20
CA ASP A 8 -9.68 -25.42 -8.65
C ASP A 8 -9.27 -26.76 -8.01
N TYR A 9 -8.34 -27.51 -8.62
CA TYR A 9 -7.80 -28.75 -8.05
C TYR A 9 -6.97 -28.50 -6.79
N PHE A 10 -6.16 -27.43 -6.79
CA PHE A 10 -5.33 -27.08 -5.64
C PHE A 10 -6.19 -26.67 -4.42
N VAL A 11 -7.25 -25.87 -4.64
CA VAL A 11 -8.17 -25.47 -3.57
C VAL A 11 -8.94 -26.68 -3.02
N ILE A 12 -9.40 -27.59 -3.87
CA ILE A 12 -10.09 -28.83 -3.44
C ILE A 12 -9.15 -29.73 -2.64
N TRP A 13 -7.88 -29.84 -3.04
CA TRP A 13 -6.87 -30.60 -2.31
C TRP A 13 -6.59 -29.98 -0.94
N LEU A 14 -6.47 -28.65 -0.87
CA LEU A 14 -6.24 -27.90 0.37
C LEU A 14 -7.40 -28.08 1.35
N THR A 15 -8.64 -28.05 0.86
CA THR A 15 -9.85 -28.17 1.70
C THR A 15 -10.05 -29.57 2.25
N ARG A 16 -9.56 -30.61 1.57
CA ARG A 16 -9.54 -31.98 2.08
C ARG A 16 -8.60 -32.17 3.28
N LYS A 17 -7.57 -31.33 3.40
CA LYS A 17 -6.54 -31.42 4.46
C LYS A 17 -6.92 -30.63 5.73
N PHE A 18 -7.87 -29.67 5.65
CA PHE A 18 -8.28 -28.82 6.77
C PHE A 18 -9.67 -29.21 7.29
N SER A 19 -9.87 -29.04 8.62
CA SER A 19 -11.15 -29.31 9.32
C SER A 19 -12.33 -28.60 8.62
N ASN A 20 -13.49 -29.27 8.58
CA ASN A 20 -14.71 -28.88 7.83
C ASN A 20 -15.13 -27.40 7.96
N GLN A 21 -14.85 -26.75 9.07
CA GLN A 21 -15.23 -25.34 9.29
C GLN A 21 -14.26 -24.35 8.63
N LYS A 22 -12.96 -24.64 8.66
CA LYS A 22 -11.92 -23.83 8.00
C LYS A 22 -11.97 -24.03 6.48
N GLY A 23 -12.25 -25.24 6.02
CA GLY A 23 -12.41 -25.55 4.60
C GLY A 23 -13.57 -24.76 3.95
N ARG A 24 -14.71 -24.62 4.63
CA ARG A 24 -15.84 -23.83 4.13
C ARG A 24 -15.49 -22.33 3.97
N LYS A 25 -14.73 -21.75 4.91
CA LYS A 25 -14.28 -20.35 4.82
C LYS A 25 -13.33 -20.13 3.65
N ILE A 26 -12.42 -21.07 3.40
CA ILE A 26 -11.48 -21.00 2.26
C ILE A 26 -12.25 -21.10 0.93
N ILE A 27 -13.23 -21.99 0.82
CA ILE A 27 -14.04 -22.14 -0.40
C ILE A 27 -14.89 -20.87 -0.63
N ALA A 28 -15.49 -20.32 0.42
CA ALA A 28 -16.26 -19.08 0.34
C ALA A 28 -15.35 -17.93 -0.17
N PHE A 29 -14.21 -17.74 0.48
CA PHE A 29 -13.22 -16.72 0.08
C PHE A 29 -12.77 -16.88 -1.38
N TYR A 30 -12.47 -18.12 -1.81
CA TYR A 30 -12.09 -18.38 -3.21
C TYR A 30 -13.21 -18.05 -4.19
N ARG A 31 -14.47 -18.43 -3.86
CA ARG A 31 -15.64 -18.12 -4.68
C ARG A 31 -15.87 -16.62 -4.80
N ASP A 32 -15.77 -15.92 -3.68
CA ASP A 32 -15.96 -14.46 -3.63
C ASP A 32 -14.86 -13.76 -4.42
N THR A 33 -13.61 -14.17 -4.27
CA THR A 33 -12.48 -13.65 -5.04
C THR A 33 -12.66 -13.92 -6.55
N LYS A 34 -13.06 -15.13 -6.91
CA LYS A 34 -13.31 -15.49 -8.33
C LYS A 34 -14.45 -14.69 -8.93
N SER A 35 -15.53 -14.46 -8.17
CA SER A 35 -16.65 -13.63 -8.63
C SER A 35 -16.26 -12.15 -8.74
N ALA A 36 -15.50 -11.62 -7.80
CA ALA A 36 -14.96 -10.26 -7.86
C ALA A 36 -14.05 -10.03 -9.08
N ILE A 37 -13.14 -10.97 -9.34
CA ILE A 37 -12.28 -10.92 -10.56
C ILE A 37 -13.15 -10.99 -11.83
N SER A 38 -14.18 -11.84 -11.86
CA SER A 38 -15.07 -11.94 -13.02
C SER A 38 -15.88 -10.67 -13.26
N LEU A 39 -16.27 -9.96 -12.21
CA LEU A 39 -16.94 -8.66 -12.29
C LEU A 39 -15.99 -7.57 -12.81
N LEU A 40 -14.75 -7.55 -12.34
CA LEU A 40 -13.70 -6.62 -12.82
C LEU A 40 -13.43 -6.83 -14.33
N LEU A 41 -13.30 -8.08 -14.77
CA LEU A 41 -13.07 -8.41 -16.17
C LEU A 41 -14.26 -8.06 -17.08
N LYS A 42 -15.49 -7.99 -16.54
CA LYS A 42 -16.68 -7.54 -17.28
C LYS A 42 -16.76 -6.03 -17.44
N SER A 43 -15.97 -5.26 -16.68
CA SER A 43 -15.94 -3.80 -16.76
C SER A 43 -14.53 -3.27 -17.10
N PRO A 44 -14.07 -3.44 -18.35
CA PRO A 44 -12.69 -3.08 -18.74
C PRO A 44 -12.40 -1.60 -18.56
N ARG A 45 -13.41 -0.73 -18.67
CA ARG A 45 -13.26 0.71 -18.42
C ARG A 45 -12.92 1.01 -16.95
N ALA A 46 -13.62 0.35 -16.00
CA ALA A 46 -13.33 0.51 -14.57
C ALA A 46 -11.95 -0.04 -14.23
N MET A 47 -11.55 -1.15 -14.84
CA MET A 47 -10.21 -1.74 -14.63
C MET A 47 -9.10 -0.81 -15.14
N LEU A 48 -9.27 -0.20 -16.33
CA LEU A 48 -8.34 0.79 -16.85
C LEU A 48 -8.26 2.03 -15.96
N LEU A 49 -9.39 2.51 -15.45
CA LEU A 49 -9.44 3.67 -14.57
C LEU A 49 -8.69 3.40 -13.28
N VAL A 50 -8.93 2.26 -12.61
CA VAL A 50 -8.22 1.84 -11.41
C VAL A 50 -6.72 1.66 -11.68
N PHE A 51 -6.36 1.12 -12.84
CA PHE A 51 -4.96 0.98 -13.24
C PHE A 51 -4.26 2.34 -13.39
N PHE A 52 -4.92 3.29 -14.07
CA PHE A 52 -4.40 4.65 -14.22
C PHE A 52 -4.30 5.38 -12.89
N GLU A 53 -5.33 5.27 -12.04
CA GLU A 53 -5.36 5.88 -10.71
C GLU A 53 -4.24 5.31 -9.82
N SER A 54 -4.06 4.00 -9.81
CA SER A 54 -2.99 3.34 -9.07
C SER A 54 -1.61 3.72 -9.60
N GLY A 55 -1.45 3.80 -10.92
CA GLY A 55 -0.20 4.24 -11.55
C GLY A 55 0.14 5.68 -11.21
N LEU A 56 -0.84 6.58 -11.27
CA LEU A 56 -0.67 7.98 -10.91
C LEU A 56 -0.30 8.13 -9.42
N ASN A 57 -0.97 7.37 -8.54
CA ASN A 57 -0.66 7.36 -7.12
C ASN A 57 0.80 6.94 -6.86
N LEU A 58 1.26 5.85 -7.48
CA LEU A 58 2.66 5.40 -7.37
C LEU A 58 3.65 6.45 -7.87
N LEU A 59 3.34 7.10 -9.00
CA LEU A 59 4.19 8.18 -9.51
C LEU A 59 4.27 9.35 -8.52
N CYS A 60 3.16 9.74 -7.91
CA CYS A 60 3.14 10.80 -6.89
C CYS A 60 3.98 10.43 -5.67
N ILE A 61 3.84 9.19 -5.15
CA ILE A 61 4.61 8.70 -4.01
C ILE A 61 6.10 8.73 -4.32
N TYR A 62 6.52 8.19 -5.47
CA TYR A 62 7.94 8.17 -5.83
C TYR A 62 8.50 9.54 -6.22
N ALA A 63 7.66 10.51 -6.59
CA ALA A 63 8.08 11.88 -6.89
C ALA A 63 8.36 12.72 -5.63
N ILE A 64 7.89 12.31 -4.44
CA ILE A 64 8.07 13.09 -3.20
C ILE A 64 9.56 13.35 -2.93
N VAL A 65 10.39 12.30 -2.93
CA VAL A 65 11.83 12.44 -2.63
C VAL A 65 12.57 13.25 -3.68
N PRO A 66 12.42 13.02 -4.98
CA PRO A 66 12.95 13.93 -6.01
C PRO A 66 12.55 15.38 -5.80
N CYS A 67 11.29 15.66 -5.49
CA CYS A 67 10.82 17.03 -5.24
C CYS A 67 11.49 17.65 -3.99
N LEU A 68 11.66 16.88 -2.92
CA LEU A 68 12.36 17.34 -1.72
C LEU A 68 13.84 17.63 -2.03
N LEU A 69 14.53 16.79 -2.80
CA LEU A 69 15.92 17.01 -3.21
C LEU A 69 16.06 18.26 -4.05
N LEU A 70 15.17 18.48 -5.03
CA LEU A 70 15.13 19.70 -5.84
C LEU A 70 14.89 20.96 -4.99
N GLY A 71 13.99 20.87 -4.01
CA GLY A 71 13.71 21.96 -3.08
C GLY A 71 14.91 22.34 -2.21
N LEU A 72 15.81 21.39 -1.97
CA LEU A 72 17.09 21.62 -1.24
C LEU A 72 18.26 22.05 -2.17
N GLY A 73 18.00 22.22 -3.46
CA GLY A 73 19.03 22.63 -4.41
C GLY A 73 20.00 21.50 -4.85
N VAL A 74 19.65 20.25 -4.63
CA VAL A 74 20.42 19.09 -5.07
C VAL A 74 20.02 18.75 -6.50
N TYR A 75 20.68 19.38 -7.49
CA TYR A 75 20.37 19.19 -8.91
C TYR A 75 21.20 18.11 -9.58
N ASP A 76 22.35 17.74 -9.00
CA ASP A 76 23.29 16.77 -9.58
C ASP A 76 22.97 15.32 -9.21
N ALA A 77 21.82 15.06 -8.59
CA ALA A 77 21.42 13.70 -8.24
C ALA A 77 21.02 12.90 -9.47
N ASP A 78 21.52 11.67 -9.57
CA ASP A 78 21.06 10.71 -10.59
C ASP A 78 19.64 10.23 -10.25
N TRP A 79 18.66 10.80 -10.97
CA TRP A 79 17.24 10.55 -10.76
C TRP A 79 16.85 9.08 -10.89
N TYR A 80 17.50 8.33 -11.76
CA TYR A 80 17.25 6.88 -11.89
C TYR A 80 17.70 6.13 -10.64
N SER A 81 18.84 6.51 -10.08
CA SER A 81 19.35 5.94 -8.83
C SER A 81 18.45 6.30 -7.65
N VAL A 82 17.98 7.55 -7.57
CA VAL A 82 17.04 8.00 -6.53
C VAL A 82 15.75 7.19 -6.59
N MET A 83 15.14 7.08 -7.77
CA MET A 83 13.91 6.28 -7.97
C MET A 83 14.12 4.81 -7.65
N GLY A 84 15.23 4.21 -8.11
CA GLY A 84 15.56 2.82 -7.83
C GLY A 84 15.70 2.54 -6.33
N ARG A 85 16.34 3.43 -5.57
CA ARG A 85 16.47 3.33 -4.11
C ARG A 85 15.13 3.45 -3.41
N MET A 86 14.24 4.35 -3.88
CA MET A 86 12.89 4.49 -3.33
C MET A 86 12.05 3.23 -3.56
N ILE A 87 12.07 2.68 -4.77
CA ILE A 87 11.39 1.43 -5.08
C ILE A 87 11.91 0.30 -4.19
N PHE A 88 13.23 0.20 -4.02
CA PHE A 88 13.85 -0.81 -3.17
C PHE A 88 13.43 -0.64 -1.70
N LEU A 89 13.44 0.59 -1.18
CA LEU A 89 13.03 0.90 0.18
C LEU A 89 11.56 0.51 0.41
N ASN A 90 10.67 0.89 -0.50
CA ASN A 90 9.26 0.52 -0.41
C ASN A 90 9.05 -1.00 -0.45
N MET A 91 9.75 -1.72 -1.33
CA MET A 91 9.69 -3.19 -1.34
C MET A 91 10.13 -3.78 0.01
N LEU A 92 11.18 -3.23 0.61
CA LEU A 92 11.67 -3.67 1.91
C LEU A 92 10.63 -3.43 3.02
N LEU A 93 9.98 -2.28 3.02
CA LEU A 93 8.92 -1.94 3.98
C LEU A 93 7.72 -2.88 3.89
N TYR A 94 7.32 -3.33 2.70
CA TYR A 94 6.24 -4.32 2.55
C TYR A 94 6.53 -5.67 3.22
N PHE A 95 7.79 -6.04 3.37
CA PHE A 95 8.19 -7.28 4.06
C PHE A 95 8.39 -7.11 5.57
N MET A 96 8.40 -5.88 6.07
CA MET A 96 8.59 -5.63 7.49
C MET A 96 7.29 -5.79 8.28
N PRO A 97 7.28 -6.59 9.35
CA PRO A 97 6.09 -6.82 10.18
C PRO A 97 5.79 -5.68 11.16
N THR A 98 6.44 -4.55 11.03
CA THR A 98 6.25 -3.39 11.91
C THR A 98 5.06 -2.56 11.43
N PRO A 99 4.08 -2.25 12.30
CA PRO A 99 2.97 -1.40 11.93
C PRO A 99 3.49 0.00 11.58
N GLY A 100 3.22 0.43 10.32
CA GLY A 100 3.66 1.72 9.80
C GLY A 100 5.14 1.82 9.41
N GLY A 101 5.96 0.76 9.60
CA GLY A 101 7.38 0.77 9.20
C GLY A 101 8.25 1.82 9.89
N SER A 102 7.69 2.59 10.86
CA SER A 102 8.38 3.70 11.52
C SER A 102 9.71 3.24 12.14
N GLY A 103 10.74 4.06 12.01
CA GLY A 103 12.11 3.74 12.40
C GLY A 103 12.88 2.91 11.38
N VAL A 104 12.24 1.94 10.71
CA VAL A 104 12.87 1.18 9.63
C VAL A 104 12.81 1.99 8.33
N ALA A 105 11.75 2.72 8.10
CA ALA A 105 11.59 3.61 6.96
C ALA A 105 12.64 4.72 6.99
N GLU A 106 12.73 5.44 8.09
CA GLU A 106 13.70 6.53 8.25
C GLU A 106 15.15 6.00 8.27
N GLY A 107 15.41 4.92 9.01
CA GLY A 107 16.72 4.29 9.05
C GLY A 107 17.17 3.75 7.70
N GLY A 108 16.28 3.09 6.98
CA GLY A 108 16.50 2.60 5.62
C GLY A 108 16.73 3.74 4.63
N PHE A 109 15.97 4.82 4.76
CA PHE A 109 16.16 6.03 3.97
C PHE A 109 17.55 6.63 4.20
N VAL A 110 17.93 6.82 5.46
CA VAL A 110 19.26 7.36 5.82
C VAL A 110 20.36 6.49 5.24
N LEU A 111 20.27 5.17 5.36
CA LEU A 111 21.28 4.24 4.82
C LEU A 111 21.39 4.33 3.29
N LEU A 112 20.28 4.42 2.58
CA LEU A 112 20.28 4.42 1.11
C LEU A 112 20.68 5.77 0.51
N PHE A 113 20.39 6.87 1.20
CA PHE A 113 20.56 8.23 0.67
C PHE A 113 21.73 9.02 1.28
N SER A 114 22.43 8.47 2.29
CA SER A 114 23.54 9.15 2.96
C SER A 114 24.65 9.64 2.00
N ASN A 115 24.87 8.94 0.89
CA ASN A 115 25.88 9.29 -0.12
C ASN A 115 25.36 10.22 -1.23
N THR A 116 24.05 10.47 -1.28
CA THR A 116 23.41 11.24 -2.36
C THR A 116 22.98 12.62 -1.89
N VAL A 117 22.81 12.78 -0.58
CA VAL A 117 22.29 13.99 0.05
C VAL A 117 23.39 14.62 0.90
N PRO A 118 23.47 15.96 0.97
CA PRO A 118 24.44 16.64 1.82
C PRO A 118 24.40 16.17 3.28
N ALA A 119 25.57 16.04 3.90
CA ALA A 119 25.68 15.62 5.29
C ALA A 119 24.84 16.52 6.22
N GLY A 120 24.04 15.91 7.09
CA GLY A 120 23.16 16.62 8.03
C GLY A 120 21.73 16.85 7.53
N THR A 121 21.43 16.76 6.23
CA THR A 121 20.08 16.97 5.69
C THR A 121 19.31 15.68 5.46
N VAL A 122 19.98 14.54 5.41
CA VAL A 122 19.37 13.22 5.14
C VAL A 122 18.24 12.90 6.12
N GLY A 123 18.47 13.14 7.41
CA GLY A 123 17.48 12.89 8.46
C GLY A 123 16.24 13.79 8.33
N ILE A 124 16.44 15.05 7.94
CA ILE A 124 15.33 16.00 7.71
C ILE A 124 14.47 15.52 6.54
N ILE A 125 15.11 15.11 5.44
CA ILE A 125 14.39 14.61 4.27
C ILE A 125 13.64 13.32 4.61
N ALA A 126 14.26 12.41 5.36
CA ALA A 126 13.62 11.16 5.80
C ALA A 126 12.35 11.45 6.60
N VAL A 127 12.41 12.37 7.57
CA VAL A 127 11.24 12.76 8.37
C VAL A 127 10.19 13.47 7.51
N CYS A 128 10.58 14.41 6.66
CA CYS A 128 9.63 15.08 5.76
C CYS A 128 8.93 14.10 4.81
N TRP A 129 9.68 13.15 4.27
CA TRP A 129 9.13 12.11 3.42
C TRP A 129 8.13 11.24 4.18
N SER A 130 8.49 10.72 5.35
CA SER A 130 7.62 9.90 6.20
C SER A 130 6.35 10.66 6.61
N LEU A 131 6.47 11.93 7.00
CA LEU A 131 5.32 12.78 7.31
C LEU A 131 4.34 12.90 6.14
N ILE A 132 4.84 13.12 4.93
CA ILE A 132 4.00 13.31 3.74
C ILE A 132 3.37 11.98 3.30
N GLU A 133 4.12 10.88 3.33
CA GLU A 133 3.68 9.59 2.79
C GLU A 133 2.80 8.81 3.76
N GLU A 134 3.10 8.85 5.07
CA GLU A 134 2.44 8.01 6.07
C GLU A 134 1.58 8.82 7.04
N ASP A 135 2.14 9.83 7.70
CA ASP A 135 1.48 10.50 8.83
C ASP A 135 0.31 11.35 8.41
N ILE A 136 0.44 12.15 7.35
CA ILE A 136 -0.64 13.01 6.85
C ILE A 136 -1.84 12.17 6.35
N PRO A 137 -1.68 11.15 5.49
CA PRO A 137 -2.78 10.28 5.10
C PRO A 137 -3.41 9.53 6.27
N PHE A 138 -2.60 9.09 7.24
CA PHE A 138 -3.09 8.44 8.45
C PHE A 138 -3.98 9.38 9.29
N LEU A 139 -3.55 10.61 9.52
CA LEU A 139 -4.33 11.61 10.28
C LEU A 139 -5.64 11.95 9.57
N ILE A 140 -5.62 12.11 8.24
CA ILE A 140 -6.81 12.33 7.43
C ILE A 140 -7.76 11.13 7.55
N GLY A 141 -7.25 9.91 7.40
CA GLY A 141 -8.03 8.68 7.53
C GLY A 141 -8.63 8.52 8.93
N LEU A 142 -7.85 8.81 9.96
CA LEU A 142 -8.30 8.79 11.36
C LEU A 142 -9.43 9.79 11.60
N TYR A 143 -9.27 11.03 11.13
CA TYR A 143 -10.28 12.07 11.24
C TYR A 143 -11.61 11.64 10.60
N TYR A 144 -11.57 11.13 9.36
CA TYR A 144 -12.78 10.65 8.67
C TYR A 144 -13.41 9.45 9.39
N THR A 145 -12.58 8.52 9.84
CA THR A 145 -13.06 7.34 10.57
C THR A 145 -13.78 7.75 11.86
N LEU A 146 -13.18 8.61 12.67
CA LEU A 146 -13.78 9.09 13.90
C LEU A 146 -15.08 9.88 13.64
N THR A 147 -15.11 10.68 12.57
CA THR A 147 -16.30 11.47 12.24
C THR A 147 -17.47 10.60 11.76
N VAL A 148 -17.20 9.60 10.93
CA VAL A 148 -18.22 8.68 10.40
C VAL A 148 -18.73 7.74 11.49
N PHE A 149 -17.82 7.04 12.19
CA PHE A 149 -18.22 6.11 13.24
C PHE A 149 -18.81 6.81 14.46
N GLY A 150 -18.31 8.00 14.81
CA GLY A 150 -18.87 8.81 15.90
C GLY A 150 -20.33 9.20 15.62
N ARG A 151 -20.65 9.60 14.39
CA ARG A 151 -22.04 9.89 13.98
C ARG A 151 -22.93 8.66 14.00
N ASP A 152 -22.47 7.54 13.50
CA ASP A 152 -23.25 6.29 13.48
C ASP A 152 -23.50 5.77 14.90
N PHE A 153 -22.54 5.90 15.80
CA PHE A 153 -22.68 5.52 17.20
C PHE A 153 -23.70 6.40 17.93
N LEU A 154 -23.64 7.72 17.74
CA LEU A 154 -24.59 8.66 18.33
C LEU A 154 -26.01 8.45 17.77
N ASN A 155 -26.16 8.22 16.47
CA ASN A 155 -27.47 7.97 15.87
C ASN A 155 -28.13 6.67 16.41
N ARG A 156 -27.35 5.64 16.68
CA ARG A 156 -27.89 4.39 17.27
C ARG A 156 -28.35 4.58 18.69
N GLN A 157 -27.66 5.38 19.50
CA GLN A 157 -28.06 5.65 20.88
C GLN A 157 -29.27 6.56 20.98
N LEU A 158 -29.57 7.38 19.96
CA LEU A 158 -30.74 8.27 19.95
C LEU A 158 -32.00 7.59 19.40
N THR A 159 -31.89 6.39 18.84
CA THR A 159 -32.99 5.61 18.26
C THR A 159 -33.43 4.43 19.14
N GLU A 160 -32.76 4.18 20.26
CA GLU A 160 -33.19 3.27 21.35
C GLU A 160 -33.85 4.08 22.49
#